data_9138d100a317aa517ad591fe5eef4c40
#
_entry.id   9138d100a317aa517ad591fe5eef4c40
#
_cell.length_a   1.000
_cell.length_b   1.000
_cell.length_c   1.000
_cell.angle_alpha   90.00
_cell.angle_beta   90.00
_cell.angle_gamma   90.00
#
_symmetry.space_group_name_H-M   'P 1'
#
loop_
_entity.id
_entity.type
_entity.pdbx_description
1 polymer ?
#
loop_
_entity_poly.entity_id
_entity_poly.type
_entity_poly.pdbx_seq_one_letter_code
_entity_poly.pdbx_strand_id
1 'polypeptide(L)'
;MSFPKNFLWGAASAAYQIEGAYDEDGKVPGIWDALSAGHVKHGENGNVACDHYHHYKEDVALLKKLGVKAYRLSVSWPRVMSGPDTVNPKGLEFYSKLVDELKAAGIEPMVTIFHWNLPMWIYEKGGWYCEEISDYFAEYTKVVVEALSDKVSYWMTVNEPACFIGAGYIAGAHAPFESLI
;
A
#
# COMPACT_ATOMS: atom_id res chain seq x y z
N MET A 1 33.74 1.98 11.31
CA MET A 1 32.48 2.20 12.06
C MET A 1 31.61 0.97 11.87
N SER A 2 30.99 0.46 12.93
CA SER A 2 30.06 -0.69 12.86
C SER A 2 28.68 -0.24 13.28
N PHE A 3 27.64 -0.83 12.72
CA PHE A 3 26.28 -0.59 13.15
C PHE A 3 26.04 -1.18 14.56
N PRO A 4 25.07 -0.62 15.33
CA PRO A 4 24.65 -1.22 16.58
C PRO A 4 24.26 -2.69 16.42
N LYS A 5 24.44 -3.52 17.46
CA LYS A 5 24.10 -4.94 17.40
C LYS A 5 22.63 -5.23 17.13
N ASN A 6 21.74 -4.31 17.51
CA ASN A 6 20.28 -4.38 17.34
C ASN A 6 19.79 -3.58 16.15
N PHE A 7 20.67 -3.16 15.23
CA PHE A 7 20.25 -2.48 14.00
C PHE A 7 19.40 -3.39 13.12
N LEU A 8 18.23 -2.93 12.73
CA LEU A 8 17.29 -3.69 11.90
C LEU A 8 17.63 -3.51 10.41
N TRP A 9 18.27 -4.50 9.84
CA TRP A 9 18.45 -4.60 8.40
C TRP A 9 17.16 -5.10 7.76
N GLY A 10 16.64 -4.41 6.75
CA GLY A 10 15.35 -4.71 6.16
C GLY A 10 15.30 -4.48 4.66
N ALA A 11 14.17 -4.86 4.10
CA ALA A 11 13.76 -4.54 2.74
C ALA A 11 12.42 -3.80 2.77
N ALA A 12 12.04 -3.19 1.65
CA ALA A 12 10.79 -2.44 1.54
C ALA A 12 10.12 -2.70 0.18
N SER A 13 8.80 -2.64 0.18
CA SER A 13 7.96 -2.64 -1.03
C SER A 13 6.73 -1.74 -0.83
N ALA A 14 5.97 -1.56 -1.90
CA ALA A 14 4.67 -0.89 -1.86
C ALA A 14 3.61 -1.75 -2.56
N ALA A 15 2.39 -1.74 -2.04
CA ALA A 15 1.29 -2.58 -2.48
C ALA A 15 1.09 -2.57 -4.01
N TYR A 16 0.88 -1.41 -4.62
CA TYR A 16 0.67 -1.30 -6.07
C TYR A 16 1.84 -1.85 -6.90
N GLN A 17 3.07 -1.74 -6.37
CA GLN A 17 4.28 -2.14 -7.10
C GLN A 17 4.46 -3.66 -7.19
N ILE A 18 3.88 -4.42 -6.26
CA ILE A 18 4.17 -5.86 -6.17
C ILE A 18 2.96 -6.77 -6.09
N GLU A 19 1.81 -6.30 -5.58
CA GLU A 19 0.70 -7.20 -5.23
C GLU A 19 0.06 -7.89 -6.43
N GLY A 20 -0.24 -7.15 -7.49
CA GLY A 20 -1.11 -7.68 -8.54
C GLY A 20 -2.55 -7.86 -8.05
N ALA A 21 -3.26 -8.88 -8.57
CA ALA A 21 -4.63 -9.21 -8.19
C ALA A 21 -5.54 -7.97 -8.16
N TYR A 22 -5.47 -7.15 -9.22
CA TYR A 22 -6.00 -5.79 -9.25
C TYR A 22 -7.53 -5.70 -9.17
N ASP A 23 -8.24 -6.77 -9.53
CA ASP A 23 -9.71 -6.90 -9.55
C ASP A 23 -10.21 -8.12 -8.77
N GLU A 24 -9.36 -8.71 -7.91
CA GLU A 24 -9.69 -9.91 -7.14
C GLU A 24 -10.13 -9.60 -5.72
N ASP A 25 -10.92 -10.51 -5.16
CA ASP A 25 -11.36 -10.54 -3.76
C ASP A 25 -11.96 -9.23 -3.26
N GLY A 26 -12.67 -8.51 -4.14
CA GLY A 26 -13.38 -7.28 -3.80
C GLY A 26 -12.50 -6.02 -3.74
N LYS A 27 -11.25 -6.08 -4.24
CA LYS A 27 -10.46 -4.87 -4.46
C LYS A 27 -11.18 -3.98 -5.51
N VAL A 28 -11.34 -2.72 -5.17
CA VAL A 28 -11.84 -1.71 -6.11
C VAL A 28 -10.69 -1.00 -6.82
N PRO A 29 -10.92 -0.35 -7.97
CA PRO A 29 -9.88 0.39 -8.65
C PRO A 29 -9.31 1.52 -7.79
N GLY A 30 -7.99 1.66 -7.78
CA GLY A 30 -7.31 2.86 -7.32
C GLY A 30 -6.92 3.77 -8.49
N ILE A 31 -6.42 4.96 -8.19
CA ILE A 31 -6.02 5.94 -9.21
C ILE A 31 -4.93 5.41 -10.16
N TRP A 32 -4.02 4.58 -9.66
CA TRP A 32 -3.00 3.94 -10.50
C TRP A 32 -3.56 2.84 -11.40
N ASP A 33 -4.59 2.12 -10.94
CA ASP A 33 -5.26 1.11 -11.76
C ASP A 33 -6.04 1.77 -12.91
N ALA A 34 -6.76 2.86 -12.62
CA ALA A 34 -7.73 3.46 -13.54
C ALA A 34 -7.15 4.54 -14.46
N LEU A 35 -6.17 5.32 -14.00
CA LEU A 35 -5.73 6.55 -14.68
C LEU A 35 -4.36 6.43 -15.34
N SER A 36 -3.61 5.34 -15.16
CA SER A 36 -2.26 5.20 -15.68
C SER A 36 -2.18 4.97 -17.21
N ALA A 37 -3.28 4.57 -17.84
CA ALA A 37 -3.33 4.31 -19.27
C ALA A 37 -2.91 5.55 -20.09
N GLY A 38 -1.92 5.38 -20.98
CA GLY A 38 -1.37 6.47 -21.78
C GLY A 38 -0.32 7.35 -21.09
N HIS A 39 -0.16 7.25 -19.78
CA HIS A 39 0.83 8.01 -19.01
C HIS A 39 2.09 7.19 -18.68
N VAL A 40 1.93 5.88 -18.53
CA VAL A 40 3.05 4.99 -18.18
C VAL A 40 3.74 4.50 -19.45
N LYS A 41 5.07 4.56 -19.42
CA LYS A 41 5.92 4.12 -20.53
C LYS A 41 5.62 2.68 -20.91
N HIS A 42 5.49 2.40 -22.21
CA HIS A 42 5.14 1.09 -22.76
C HIS A 42 3.76 0.55 -22.36
N GLY A 43 2.90 1.32 -21.69
CA GLY A 43 1.61 0.86 -21.21
C GLY A 43 1.69 -0.16 -20.06
N GLU A 44 2.81 -0.19 -19.35
CA GLU A 44 3.01 -1.05 -18.18
C GLU A 44 2.02 -0.68 -17.06
N ASN A 45 1.62 -1.67 -16.28
CA ASN A 45 0.66 -1.49 -15.18
C ASN A 45 0.94 -2.47 -14.02
N GLY A 46 0.24 -2.27 -12.90
CA GLY A 46 0.36 -3.09 -11.71
C GLY A 46 -0.59 -4.29 -11.63
N ASN A 47 -1.27 -4.65 -12.74
CA ASN A 47 -2.35 -5.66 -12.69
C ASN A 47 -1.87 -7.03 -12.20
N VAL A 48 -0.67 -7.41 -12.60
CA VAL A 48 0.00 -8.64 -12.17
C VAL A 48 1.21 -8.33 -11.29
N ALA A 49 2.05 -7.36 -11.70
CA ALA A 49 3.28 -6.97 -11.01
C ALA A 49 4.17 -8.17 -10.67
N CYS A 50 4.51 -8.36 -9.39
CA CYS A 50 5.22 -9.56 -8.91
C CYS A 50 4.28 -10.66 -8.44
N ASP A 51 2.98 -10.44 -8.56
CA ASP A 51 1.93 -11.36 -8.10
C ASP A 51 2.06 -11.75 -6.61
N HIS A 52 2.53 -10.78 -5.81
CA HIS A 52 2.76 -10.98 -4.38
C HIS A 52 1.48 -11.40 -3.63
N TYR A 53 0.31 -11.00 -4.12
CA TYR A 53 -0.97 -11.39 -3.52
C TYR A 53 -1.12 -12.91 -3.44
N HIS A 54 -0.70 -13.64 -4.48
CA HIS A 54 -0.76 -15.10 -4.53
C HIS A 54 0.52 -15.76 -3.99
N HIS A 55 1.67 -15.08 -4.09
CA HIS A 55 2.99 -15.64 -3.78
C HIS A 55 3.62 -15.11 -2.49
N TYR A 56 2.86 -14.42 -1.61
CA TYR A 56 3.41 -13.77 -0.41
C TYR A 56 4.19 -14.73 0.51
N LYS A 57 3.83 -16.02 0.56
CA LYS A 57 4.54 -17.02 1.38
C LYS A 57 5.92 -17.31 0.83
N GLU A 58 6.02 -17.49 -0.47
CA GLU A 58 7.29 -17.69 -1.18
C GLU A 58 8.17 -16.45 -1.05
N ASP A 59 7.60 -15.26 -1.18
CA ASP A 59 8.31 -14.00 -1.04
C ASP A 59 8.83 -13.80 0.40
N VAL A 60 8.02 -14.11 1.41
CA VAL A 60 8.49 -14.10 2.81
C VAL A 60 9.60 -15.12 3.05
N ALA A 61 9.53 -16.30 2.43
CA ALA A 61 10.62 -17.29 2.49
C ALA A 61 11.91 -16.77 1.84
N LEU A 62 11.81 -16.00 0.74
CA LEU A 62 12.96 -15.33 0.12
C LEU A 62 13.54 -14.24 1.03
N LEU A 63 12.71 -13.40 1.67
CA LEU A 63 13.15 -12.41 2.65
C LEU A 63 13.89 -13.06 3.82
N LYS A 64 13.36 -14.17 4.33
CA LYS A 64 14.03 -14.98 5.37
C LYS A 64 15.39 -15.51 4.91
N LYS A 65 15.47 -16.00 3.68
CA LYS A 65 16.72 -16.49 3.08
C LYS A 65 17.75 -15.38 2.89
N LEU A 66 17.31 -14.16 2.57
CA LEU A 66 18.16 -12.96 2.51
C LEU A 66 18.67 -12.53 3.89
N GLY A 67 18.07 -13.02 4.97
CA GLY A 67 18.50 -12.74 6.33
C GLY A 67 18.04 -11.37 6.86
N VAL A 68 17.09 -10.71 6.20
CA VAL A 68 16.52 -9.44 6.68
C VAL A 68 15.76 -9.64 8.00
N LYS A 69 15.74 -8.61 8.83
CA LYS A 69 15.12 -8.62 10.15
C LYS A 69 13.87 -7.73 10.21
N ALA A 70 13.65 -6.90 9.22
CA ALA A 70 12.47 -6.07 9.08
C ALA A 70 12.02 -6.05 7.62
N TYR A 71 10.71 -5.89 7.42
CA TYR A 71 10.14 -5.69 6.10
C TYR A 71 9.09 -4.58 6.16
N ARG A 72 9.32 -3.51 5.38
CA ARG A 72 8.35 -2.45 5.21
C ARG A 72 7.43 -2.79 4.06
N LEU A 73 6.15 -2.84 4.34
CA LEU A 73 5.08 -3.02 3.37
C LEU A 73 4.12 -1.83 3.42
N SER A 74 3.27 -1.68 2.42
CA SER A 74 2.13 -0.78 2.51
C SER A 74 0.82 -1.53 2.36
N VAL A 75 -0.26 -0.96 2.91
CA VAL A 75 -1.61 -1.47 2.74
C VAL A 75 -2.27 -0.75 1.57
N SER A 76 -2.91 -1.48 0.67
CA SER A 76 -3.69 -0.92 -0.42
C SER A 76 -5.05 -0.48 0.08
N TRP A 77 -5.30 0.82 0.16
CA TRP A 77 -6.60 1.36 0.55
C TRP A 77 -7.74 0.82 -0.32
N PRO A 78 -7.62 0.78 -1.67
CA PRO A 78 -8.66 0.19 -2.54
C PRO A 78 -8.94 -1.30 -2.28
N ARG A 79 -7.99 -2.04 -1.69
CA ARG A 79 -8.18 -3.45 -1.32
C ARG A 79 -8.93 -3.61 -0.01
N VAL A 80 -8.75 -2.65 0.91
CA VAL A 80 -9.33 -2.71 2.26
C VAL A 80 -10.70 -2.07 2.34
N MET A 81 -10.94 -0.99 1.58
CA MET A 81 -12.21 -0.27 1.60
C MET A 81 -12.76 -0.05 0.19
N SER A 82 -13.92 -0.60 -0.08
CA SER A 82 -14.63 -0.48 -1.35
C SER A 82 -15.58 0.73 -1.42
N GLY A 83 -15.74 1.47 -0.32
CA GLY A 83 -16.54 2.68 -0.19
C GLY A 83 -16.29 3.35 1.16
N PRO A 84 -16.93 4.50 1.45
CA PRO A 84 -16.72 5.27 2.67
C PRO A 84 -16.86 4.45 3.96
N ASP A 85 -17.92 3.64 4.03
CA ASP A 85 -18.26 2.84 5.21
C ASP A 85 -18.22 1.33 4.89
N THR A 86 -17.53 0.94 3.82
CA THR A 86 -17.56 -0.44 3.33
C THR A 86 -16.18 -1.07 3.40
N VAL A 87 -15.95 -1.82 4.47
CA VAL A 87 -14.72 -2.59 4.67
C VAL A 87 -14.76 -3.89 3.88
N ASN A 88 -13.68 -4.20 3.18
CA ASN A 88 -13.50 -5.48 2.50
C ASN A 88 -12.76 -6.47 3.42
N PRO A 89 -13.45 -7.46 3.99
CA PRO A 89 -12.85 -8.39 4.94
C PRO A 89 -11.75 -9.26 4.32
N LYS A 90 -11.85 -9.60 3.02
CA LYS A 90 -10.83 -10.38 2.33
C LYS A 90 -9.53 -9.60 2.16
N GLY A 91 -9.62 -8.29 1.92
CA GLY A 91 -8.45 -7.42 1.88
C GLY A 91 -7.71 -7.36 3.22
N LEU A 92 -8.46 -7.21 4.32
CA LEU A 92 -7.87 -7.25 5.68
C LEU A 92 -7.28 -8.62 6.00
N GLU A 93 -7.97 -9.70 5.64
CA GLU A 93 -7.48 -11.07 5.85
C GLU A 93 -6.15 -11.33 5.16
N PHE A 94 -5.97 -10.82 3.92
CA PHE A 94 -4.70 -10.91 3.20
C PHE A 94 -3.56 -10.27 4.00
N TYR A 95 -3.71 -9.02 4.46
CA TYR A 95 -2.67 -8.34 5.23
C TYR A 95 -2.42 -9.00 6.59
N SER A 96 -3.46 -9.49 7.24
CA SER A 96 -3.32 -10.24 8.49
C SER A 96 -2.47 -11.50 8.28
N LYS A 97 -2.74 -12.29 7.24
CA LYS A 97 -1.97 -13.49 6.88
C LYS A 97 -0.52 -13.16 6.50
N LEU A 98 -0.30 -12.08 5.74
CA LEU A 98 1.04 -11.63 5.38
C LEU A 98 1.86 -11.24 6.62
N VAL A 99 1.25 -10.50 7.55
CA VAL A 99 1.89 -10.12 8.82
C VAL A 99 2.20 -11.36 9.66
N ASP A 100 1.28 -12.31 9.76
CA ASP A 100 1.52 -13.57 10.47
C ASP A 100 2.68 -14.36 9.88
N GLU A 101 2.79 -14.44 8.55
CA GLU A 101 3.89 -15.12 7.87
C GLU A 101 5.23 -14.43 8.14
N LEU A 102 5.28 -13.09 8.08
CA LEU A 102 6.48 -12.32 8.43
C LEU A 102 6.92 -12.57 9.88
N LYS A 103 6.00 -12.53 10.84
CA LYS A 103 6.29 -12.80 12.26
C LYS A 103 6.79 -14.24 12.46
N ALA A 104 6.16 -15.21 11.82
CA ALA A 104 6.60 -16.61 11.86
C ALA A 104 8.00 -16.81 11.24
N ALA A 105 8.37 -16.00 10.27
CA ALA A 105 9.71 -15.98 9.68
C ALA A 105 10.77 -15.26 10.55
N GLY A 106 10.38 -14.60 11.64
CA GLY A 106 11.25 -13.78 12.48
C GLY A 106 11.63 -12.44 11.85
N ILE A 107 10.74 -11.91 11.01
CA ILE A 107 10.87 -10.61 10.32
C ILE A 107 9.86 -9.64 10.92
N GLU A 108 10.34 -8.49 11.38
CA GLU A 108 9.49 -7.44 11.96
C GLU A 108 8.73 -6.69 10.85
N PRO A 109 7.37 -6.71 10.85
CA PRO A 109 6.58 -5.96 9.90
C PRO A 109 6.58 -4.47 10.26
N MET A 110 6.80 -3.62 9.25
CA MET A 110 6.68 -2.17 9.32
C MET A 110 5.62 -1.74 8.32
N VAL A 111 4.48 -1.24 8.78
CA VAL A 111 3.31 -1.01 7.93
C VAL A 111 3.15 0.46 7.58
N THR A 112 3.09 0.74 6.28
CA THR A 112 2.75 2.05 5.73
C THR A 112 1.26 2.06 5.39
N ILE A 113 0.51 2.98 5.98
CA ILE A 113 -0.94 3.11 5.77
C ILE A 113 -1.25 3.58 4.36
N PHE A 114 -0.62 4.67 3.90
CA PHE A 114 -0.86 5.20 2.56
C PHE A 114 0.44 5.28 1.75
N HIS A 115 0.43 4.59 0.59
CA HIS A 115 1.52 4.64 -0.38
C HIS A 115 0.96 4.86 -1.80
N TRP A 116 0.35 6.05 -1.99
CA TRP A 116 -0.02 6.68 -3.25
C TRP A 116 -1.25 6.12 -3.98
N ASN A 117 -1.71 4.92 -3.67
CA ASN A 117 -2.86 4.34 -4.38
C ASN A 117 -4.18 4.72 -3.67
N LEU A 118 -4.76 5.86 -4.07
CA LEU A 118 -6.04 6.35 -3.58
C LEU A 118 -7.18 5.60 -4.28
N PRO A 119 -8.26 5.18 -3.57
CA PRO A 119 -9.43 4.60 -4.23
C PRO A 119 -10.10 5.58 -5.20
N MET A 120 -10.59 5.07 -6.34
CA MET A 120 -11.29 5.89 -7.33
C MET A 120 -12.53 6.58 -6.78
N TRP A 121 -13.27 5.96 -5.87
CA TRP A 121 -14.44 6.57 -5.25
C TRP A 121 -14.11 7.81 -4.39
N ILE A 122 -12.87 7.96 -3.88
CA ILE A 122 -12.40 9.20 -3.25
C ILE A 122 -11.96 10.21 -4.33
N TYR A 123 -11.26 9.73 -5.35
CA TYR A 123 -10.81 10.59 -6.44
C TYR A 123 -12.00 11.29 -7.14
N GLU A 124 -13.08 10.57 -7.39
CA GLU A 124 -14.32 11.09 -7.97
C GLU A 124 -15.01 12.16 -7.10
N LYS A 125 -14.67 12.23 -5.82
CA LYS A 125 -15.12 13.28 -4.88
C LYS A 125 -14.14 14.46 -4.77
N GLY A 126 -13.06 14.46 -5.55
CA GLY A 126 -12.03 15.51 -5.54
C GLY A 126 -10.67 15.05 -5.00
N GLY A 127 -10.50 13.75 -4.70
CA GLY A 127 -9.22 13.19 -4.27
C GLY A 127 -8.69 13.85 -3.00
N TRP A 128 -7.43 14.30 -3.01
CA TRP A 128 -6.83 15.01 -1.88
C TRP A 128 -7.32 16.44 -1.69
N TYR A 129 -8.16 16.98 -2.61
CA TYR A 129 -8.85 18.26 -2.43
C TYR A 129 -10.26 18.12 -1.80
N CYS A 130 -10.75 16.88 -1.63
CA CYS A 130 -12.03 16.62 -0.97
C CYS A 130 -11.99 17.10 0.49
N GLU A 131 -13.02 17.82 0.94
CA GLU A 131 -13.08 18.34 2.32
C GLU A 131 -13.07 17.21 3.35
N GLU A 132 -13.69 16.06 3.03
CA GLU A 132 -13.81 14.91 3.90
C GLU A 132 -12.59 13.95 3.85
N ILE A 133 -11.53 14.29 3.11
CA ILE A 133 -10.38 13.37 2.93
C ILE A 133 -9.73 12.96 4.26
N SER A 134 -9.68 13.89 5.21
CA SER A 134 -9.13 13.60 6.54
C SER A 134 -9.96 12.58 7.31
N ASP A 135 -11.28 12.64 7.18
CA ASP A 135 -12.19 11.71 7.85
C ASP A 135 -12.14 10.33 7.20
N TYR A 136 -12.12 10.27 5.86
CA TYR A 136 -11.92 9.00 5.14
C TYR A 136 -10.57 8.36 5.46
N PHE A 137 -9.51 9.16 5.54
CA PHE A 137 -8.20 8.65 5.89
C PHE A 137 -8.11 8.18 7.36
N ALA A 138 -8.77 8.88 8.26
CA ALA A 138 -8.85 8.50 9.67
C ALA A 138 -9.61 7.18 9.85
N GLU A 139 -10.76 7.00 9.19
CA GLU A 139 -11.53 5.77 9.27
C GLU A 139 -10.78 4.59 8.63
N TYR A 140 -10.18 4.77 7.46
CA TYR A 140 -9.31 3.77 6.86
C TYR A 140 -8.16 3.36 7.78
N THR A 141 -7.48 4.36 8.36
CA THR A 141 -6.37 4.10 9.29
C THR A 141 -6.84 3.31 10.50
N LYS A 142 -7.98 3.68 11.08
CA LYS A 142 -8.60 2.97 12.20
C LYS A 142 -8.87 1.51 11.85
N VAL A 143 -9.52 1.24 10.71
CA VAL A 143 -9.83 -0.11 10.23
C VAL A 143 -8.56 -0.97 10.12
N VAL A 144 -7.50 -0.42 9.52
CA VAL A 144 -6.23 -1.16 9.36
C VAL A 144 -5.53 -1.38 10.70
N VAL A 145 -5.48 -0.34 11.54
CA VAL A 145 -4.81 -0.44 12.85
C VAL A 145 -5.56 -1.40 13.78
N GLU A 146 -6.89 -1.34 13.85
CA GLU A 146 -7.67 -2.27 14.65
C GLU A 146 -7.47 -3.73 14.22
N ALA A 147 -7.30 -3.98 12.92
CA ALA A 147 -7.09 -5.33 12.39
C ALA A 147 -5.68 -5.89 12.63
N LEU A 148 -4.65 -5.04 12.80
CA LEU A 148 -3.25 -5.47 12.78
C LEU A 148 -2.43 -5.05 14.01
N SER A 149 -2.96 -4.20 14.92
CA SER A 149 -2.19 -3.61 16.02
C SER A 149 -1.71 -4.60 17.08
N ASP A 150 -2.34 -5.76 17.18
CA ASP A 150 -1.88 -6.86 18.03
C ASP A 150 -0.57 -7.51 17.54
N LYS A 151 -0.20 -7.27 16.26
CA LYS A 151 0.92 -7.92 15.56
C LYS A 151 1.98 -6.92 15.06
N VAL A 152 1.63 -5.66 14.86
CA VAL A 152 2.46 -4.63 14.23
C VAL A 152 2.81 -3.54 15.24
N SER A 153 4.11 -3.27 15.41
CA SER A 153 4.62 -2.24 16.31
C SER A 153 5.09 -0.97 15.60
N TYR A 154 5.38 -1.04 14.29
CA TYR A 154 5.94 0.07 13.52
C TYR A 154 4.98 0.52 12.41
N TRP A 155 4.57 1.78 12.50
CA TRP A 155 3.60 2.38 11.60
C TRP A 155 4.15 3.62 10.93
N MET A 156 3.95 3.74 9.63
CA MET A 156 4.15 4.97 8.86
C MET A 156 2.80 5.41 8.30
N THR A 157 2.44 6.67 8.49
CA THR A 157 1.14 7.17 8.06
C THR A 157 1.08 7.36 6.54
N VAL A 158 1.97 8.18 6.00
CA VAL A 158 1.97 8.56 4.57
C VAL A 158 3.38 8.45 4.02
N ASN A 159 3.51 7.80 2.87
CA ASN A 159 4.78 7.76 2.14
C ASN A 159 4.93 9.00 1.27
N GLU A 160 6.03 9.75 1.49
CA GLU A 160 6.48 10.84 0.63
C GLU A 160 5.37 11.82 0.19
N PRO A 161 4.73 12.54 1.12
CA PRO A 161 3.62 13.42 0.77
C PRO A 161 3.98 14.49 -0.27
N ALA A 162 5.20 15.02 -0.23
CA ALA A 162 5.67 15.98 -1.21
C ALA A 162 5.75 15.38 -2.63
N CYS A 163 6.05 14.08 -2.75
CA CYS A 163 6.15 13.42 -4.05
C CYS A 163 4.78 13.21 -4.68
N PHE A 164 3.80 12.61 -3.97
CA PHE A 164 2.51 12.36 -4.59
C PHE A 164 1.70 13.64 -4.83
N ILE A 165 1.81 14.65 -3.95
CA ILE A 165 1.19 15.97 -4.19
C ILE A 165 1.91 16.67 -5.34
N GLY A 166 3.23 16.79 -5.30
CA GLY A 166 4.00 17.50 -6.32
C GLY A 166 3.92 16.85 -7.70
N ALA A 167 4.12 15.56 -7.77
CA ALA A 167 4.11 14.84 -9.04
C ALA A 167 2.71 14.50 -9.54
N GLY A 168 1.76 14.23 -8.63
CA GLY A 168 0.41 13.79 -9.00
C GLY A 168 -0.57 14.93 -9.27
N TYR A 169 -0.53 16.00 -8.46
CA TYR A 169 -1.51 17.08 -8.49
C TYR A 169 -0.96 18.41 -9.02
N ILE A 170 0.38 18.59 -9.09
CA ILE A 170 0.98 19.83 -9.58
C ILE A 170 1.62 19.62 -10.95
N ALA A 171 2.46 18.60 -11.10
CA ALA A 171 3.24 18.37 -12.31
C ALA A 171 2.62 17.36 -13.29
N GLY A 172 1.61 16.61 -12.90
CA GLY A 172 0.94 15.62 -13.76
C GLY A 172 1.81 14.42 -14.17
N ALA A 173 2.89 14.14 -13.43
CA ALA A 173 3.85 13.09 -13.75
C ALA A 173 3.50 11.73 -13.10
N HIS A 174 2.68 11.73 -12.06
CA HIS A 174 2.18 10.54 -11.36
C HIS A 174 0.65 10.57 -11.29
N ALA A 175 0.02 9.41 -11.01
CA ALA A 175 -1.42 9.38 -10.77
C ALA A 175 -1.78 10.35 -9.61
N PRO A 176 -2.86 11.12 -9.72
CA PRO A 176 -3.91 11.10 -10.75
C PRO A 176 -3.60 11.86 -12.05
N PHE A 177 -2.37 12.26 -12.31
CA PHE A 177 -1.90 12.98 -13.51
C PHE A 177 -2.55 14.35 -13.72
N GLU A 178 -2.94 15.00 -12.64
CA GLU A 178 -3.43 16.38 -12.68
C GLU A 178 -2.27 17.36 -12.84
N SER A 179 -2.51 18.47 -13.55
CA SER A 179 -1.52 19.53 -13.71
C SER A 179 -2.16 20.87 -13.36
N LEU A 180 -1.52 21.59 -12.45
CA LEU A 180 -1.87 22.97 -12.10
C LEU A 180 -0.98 23.99 -12.81
N ILE A 181 -0.08 23.53 -13.72
CA ILE A 181 0.86 24.37 -14.43
C ILE A 181 0.62 24.29 -15.94
#